data_0020e81e74648aeddbb0686b7d06a44a
#
_entry.id   0020e81e74648aeddbb0686b7d06a44a
#
_cell.length_a   1.000
_cell.length_b   1.000
_cell.length_c   1.000
_cell.angle_alpha   90.00
_cell.angle_beta   90.00
_cell.angle_gamma   90.00
#
_symmetry.space_group_name_H-M   'P 1'
#
loop_
_entity.id
_entity.type
_entity.pdbx_description
1 polymer ?
#
loop_
_entity_poly.entity_id
_entity_poly.type
_entity_poly.pdbx_seq_one_letter_code
_entity_poly.pdbx_strand_id
1 'polypeptide(L)'
;KKNIESIKKYTAKSIIVSNLKNLDVFTIVKKEKAFYINFMVINEGAVVYAYSNKIKNLLDKTPEEICAVQIDLLKEKFNSSNRIVLVNETLEFEHPSYSFEYPQRGEKKQLIDLSLKNVQAYILNQRKKEILQTENSNEKRVLETIKKDFKLKSLPVHMECFDNSNFQGSFPVSACVVFRN
;
A
#
# COMPACT_ATOMS: atom_id res chain seq x y z
N LYS A 1 25.95 9.70 -9.36
CA LYS A 1 25.92 8.66 -10.42
C LYS A 1 25.72 7.25 -9.82
N LYS A 2 26.45 6.83 -8.76
CA LYS A 2 26.29 5.49 -8.12
C LYS A 2 24.87 5.20 -7.59
N ASN A 3 24.17 6.18 -7.06
CA ASN A 3 22.80 5.99 -6.53
C ASN A 3 21.76 5.78 -7.65
N ILE A 4 21.96 6.36 -8.84
CA ILE A 4 21.06 6.18 -9.98
C ILE A 4 21.24 4.78 -10.59
N GLU A 5 22.47 4.24 -10.62
CA GLU A 5 22.71 2.87 -11.07
C GLU A 5 22.17 1.82 -10.10
N SER A 6 22.23 2.09 -8.78
CA SER A 6 21.63 1.22 -7.76
C SER A 6 20.10 1.18 -7.86
N ILE A 7 19.47 2.33 -8.10
CA ILE A 7 18.01 2.41 -8.34
C ILE A 7 17.64 1.68 -9.64
N LYS A 8 18.40 1.86 -10.71
CA LYS A 8 18.20 1.11 -11.98
C LYS A 8 18.38 -0.40 -11.80
N LYS A 9 19.30 -0.87 -10.97
CA LYS A 9 19.47 -2.30 -10.65
C LYS A 9 18.34 -2.86 -9.79
N TYR A 10 17.71 -2.07 -8.93
CA TYR A 10 16.53 -2.47 -8.16
C TYR A 10 15.27 -2.56 -9.02
N THR A 11 15.10 -1.62 -9.97
CA THR A 11 14.02 -1.68 -10.98
C THR A 11 14.21 -2.81 -12.00
N ALA A 12 15.43 -3.25 -12.27
CA ALA A 12 15.71 -4.35 -13.19
C ALA A 12 15.30 -5.75 -12.68
N LYS A 13 14.86 -5.90 -11.43
CA LYS A 13 14.16 -7.09 -10.90
C LYS A 13 12.64 -7.02 -11.07
N SER A 14 12.09 -5.95 -11.61
CA SER A 14 10.71 -5.85 -12.03
C SER A 14 10.48 -6.80 -13.21
N ILE A 15 9.39 -7.53 -13.19
CA ILE A 15 8.97 -8.42 -14.28
C ILE A 15 9.02 -7.62 -15.58
N ILE A 16 10.02 -7.88 -16.42
CA ILE A 16 10.13 -7.29 -17.75
C ILE A 16 9.12 -8.02 -18.62
N VAL A 17 8.03 -7.37 -18.94
CA VAL A 17 7.09 -7.83 -19.95
C VAL A 17 7.57 -7.28 -21.28
N SER A 18 8.29 -8.08 -22.01
CA SER A 18 9.16 -7.67 -23.13
C SER A 18 8.46 -7.01 -24.33
N ASN A 19 7.13 -7.09 -24.44
CA ASN A 19 6.37 -6.57 -25.59
C ASN A 19 5.29 -5.55 -25.26
N LEU A 20 5.02 -5.27 -23.98
CA LEU A 20 4.02 -4.30 -23.56
C LEU A 20 4.69 -2.95 -23.27
N LYS A 21 4.32 -1.90 -24.04
CA LYS A 21 4.97 -0.60 -23.89
C LYS A 21 4.47 0.13 -22.64
N ASN A 22 3.42 0.93 -22.77
CA ASN A 22 2.93 1.81 -21.71
C ASN A 22 1.46 1.51 -21.46
N LEU A 23 1.14 1.05 -20.26
CA LEU A 23 -0.23 0.76 -19.83
C LEU A 23 -0.36 0.79 -18.31
N ASP A 24 -1.59 0.93 -17.84
CA ASP A 24 -1.92 0.79 -16.44
C ASP A 24 -2.66 -0.53 -16.19
N VAL A 25 -2.58 -1.03 -15.00
CA VAL A 25 -3.36 -2.20 -14.56
C VAL A 25 -4.14 -1.80 -13.32
N PHE A 26 -5.44 -1.98 -13.35
CA PHE A 26 -6.32 -1.78 -12.22
C PHE A 26 -7.09 -3.05 -11.92
N THR A 27 -6.98 -3.54 -10.71
CA THR A 27 -7.75 -4.71 -10.26
C THR A 27 -8.52 -4.38 -8.99
N ILE A 28 -9.75 -4.91 -8.91
CA ILE A 28 -10.66 -4.73 -7.80
C ILE A 28 -11.18 -6.08 -7.32
N VAL A 29 -11.25 -6.26 -6.00
CA VAL A 29 -11.81 -7.45 -5.35
C VAL A 29 -12.75 -6.99 -4.25
N LYS A 30 -14.03 -7.36 -4.33
CA LYS A 30 -15.01 -7.15 -3.28
C LYS A 30 -14.85 -8.24 -2.21
N LYS A 31 -14.74 -7.84 -0.96
CA LYS A 31 -14.71 -8.74 0.17
C LYS A 31 -15.45 -8.14 1.35
N GLU A 32 -16.49 -8.81 1.82
CA GLU A 32 -17.37 -8.30 2.87
C GLU A 32 -17.93 -6.90 2.51
N LYS A 33 -17.74 -5.91 3.36
CA LYS A 33 -18.16 -4.51 3.16
C LYS A 33 -17.03 -3.62 2.68
N ALA A 34 -16.06 -4.15 1.92
CA ALA A 34 -14.93 -3.37 1.41
C ALA A 34 -14.53 -3.84 0.02
N PHE A 35 -13.95 -2.92 -0.74
CA PHE A 35 -13.21 -3.20 -1.95
C PHE A 35 -11.71 -3.11 -1.69
N TYR A 36 -10.98 -4.01 -2.27
CA TYR A 36 -9.53 -4.03 -2.27
C TYR A 36 -9.05 -3.84 -3.69
N ILE A 37 -8.21 -2.87 -3.90
CA ILE A 37 -7.72 -2.48 -5.22
C ILE A 37 -6.21 -2.61 -5.29
N ASN A 38 -5.71 -2.86 -6.49
CA ASN A 38 -4.31 -2.67 -6.84
C ASN A 38 -4.23 -1.88 -8.15
N PHE A 39 -3.34 -0.91 -8.18
CA PHE A 39 -3.03 -0.12 -9.37
C PHE A 39 -1.54 -0.22 -9.66
N MET A 40 -1.20 -0.57 -10.90
CA MET A 40 0.18 -0.61 -11.36
C MET A 40 0.34 0.27 -12.60
N VAL A 41 1.42 1.03 -12.64
CA VAL A 41 1.83 1.78 -13.83
C VAL A 41 3.00 1.05 -14.49
N ILE A 42 2.85 0.76 -15.77
CA ILE A 42 3.87 0.08 -16.58
C ILE A 42 4.34 1.04 -17.64
N ASN A 43 5.63 1.33 -17.64
CA ASN A 43 6.28 2.14 -18.64
C ASN A 43 7.46 1.35 -19.23
N GLU A 44 7.53 1.33 -20.56
CA GLU A 44 8.58 0.61 -21.31
C GLU A 44 8.74 -0.87 -20.88
N GLY A 45 7.60 -1.53 -20.59
CA GLY A 45 7.57 -2.93 -20.16
C GLY A 45 7.99 -3.18 -18.70
N ALA A 46 8.27 -2.16 -17.91
CA ALA A 46 8.63 -2.27 -16.50
C ALA A 46 7.53 -1.72 -15.59
N VAL A 47 7.27 -2.41 -14.47
CA VAL A 47 6.38 -1.90 -13.42
C VAL A 47 7.08 -0.76 -12.69
N VAL A 48 6.61 0.48 -12.87
CA VAL A 48 7.17 1.68 -12.26
C VAL A 48 6.54 1.95 -10.90
N TYR A 49 5.23 1.74 -10.78
CA TYR A 49 4.49 1.88 -9.54
C TYR A 49 3.56 0.70 -9.32
N ALA A 50 3.42 0.29 -8.07
CA ALA A 50 2.41 -0.66 -7.61
C ALA A 50 1.82 -0.16 -6.30
N TYR A 51 0.50 0.02 -6.26
CA TYR A 51 -0.20 0.59 -5.11
C TYR A 51 -1.44 -0.25 -4.81
N SER A 52 -1.59 -0.65 -3.55
CA SER A 52 -2.79 -1.36 -3.07
C SER A 52 -3.49 -0.55 -1.98
N ASN A 53 -4.82 -0.59 -1.98
CA ASN A 53 -5.62 0.11 -0.99
C ASN A 53 -6.90 -0.66 -0.64
N LYS A 54 -7.47 -0.37 0.54
CA LYS A 54 -8.77 -0.83 1.02
C LYS A 54 -9.75 0.34 0.97
N ILE A 55 -10.86 0.18 0.29
CA ILE A 55 -11.94 1.16 0.19
C ILE A 55 -13.14 0.62 0.95
N LYS A 56 -13.57 1.31 2.00
CA LYS A 56 -14.78 0.94 2.72
C LYS A 56 -16.00 1.27 1.86
N ASN A 57 -16.86 0.30 1.64
CA ASN A 57 -18.10 0.51 0.90
C ASN A 57 -19.22 0.93 1.84
N LEU A 58 -19.24 2.20 2.21
CA LEU A 58 -20.23 2.77 3.14
C LEU A 58 -21.57 3.13 2.46
N LEU A 59 -21.60 3.17 1.12
CA LEU A 59 -22.75 3.62 0.31
C LEU A 59 -23.26 2.52 -0.63
N ASP A 60 -22.93 1.26 -0.37
CA ASP A 60 -23.27 0.10 -1.21
C ASP A 60 -23.02 0.28 -2.72
N LYS A 61 -21.93 0.98 -3.05
CA LYS A 61 -21.50 1.21 -4.43
C LYS A 61 -21.16 -0.09 -5.14
N THR A 62 -21.36 -0.09 -6.44
CA THR A 62 -20.95 -1.20 -7.30
C THR A 62 -19.43 -1.18 -7.54
N PRO A 63 -18.80 -2.31 -7.93
CA PRO A 63 -17.40 -2.32 -8.36
C PRO A 63 -17.12 -1.30 -9.46
N GLU A 64 -18.04 -1.16 -10.40
CA GLU A 64 -17.95 -0.28 -11.55
C GLU A 64 -17.89 1.21 -11.16
N GLU A 65 -18.76 1.64 -10.24
CA GLU A 65 -18.73 3.01 -9.70
C GLU A 65 -17.42 3.30 -8.94
N ILE A 66 -16.86 2.30 -8.27
CA ILE A 66 -15.56 2.42 -7.62
C ILE A 66 -14.44 2.52 -8.65
N CYS A 67 -14.49 1.71 -9.72
CA CYS A 67 -13.51 1.76 -10.80
C CYS A 67 -13.48 3.13 -11.45
N ALA A 68 -14.64 3.68 -11.81
CA ALA A 68 -14.75 4.99 -12.49
C ALA A 68 -14.03 6.10 -11.72
N VAL A 69 -14.21 6.16 -10.40
CA VAL A 69 -13.61 7.21 -9.56
C VAL A 69 -12.14 6.91 -9.23
N GLN A 70 -11.83 5.65 -8.89
CA GLN A 70 -10.51 5.32 -8.36
C GLN A 70 -9.43 5.30 -9.44
N ILE A 71 -9.77 4.91 -10.66
CA ILE A 71 -8.80 4.91 -11.77
C ILE A 71 -8.31 6.32 -12.03
N ASP A 72 -9.21 7.31 -12.12
CA ASP A 72 -8.83 8.71 -12.35
C ASP A 72 -7.97 9.27 -11.22
N LEU A 73 -8.40 9.07 -9.98
CA LEU A 73 -7.63 9.51 -8.81
C LEU A 73 -6.22 8.90 -8.77
N LEU A 74 -6.09 7.63 -9.17
CA LEU A 74 -4.80 6.94 -9.14
C LEU A 74 -3.92 7.35 -10.34
N LYS A 75 -4.52 7.57 -11.52
CA LYS A 75 -3.79 8.11 -12.67
C LYS A 75 -3.24 9.50 -12.37
N GLU A 76 -4.02 10.36 -11.75
CA GLU A 76 -3.58 11.69 -11.30
C GLU A 76 -2.48 11.56 -10.23
N LYS A 77 -2.70 10.75 -9.19
CA LYS A 77 -1.74 10.54 -8.08
C LYS A 77 -0.37 10.06 -8.56
N PHE A 78 -0.32 9.18 -9.55
CA PHE A 78 0.91 8.61 -10.08
C PHE A 78 1.37 9.26 -11.39
N ASN A 79 0.69 10.34 -11.80
CA ASN A 79 0.98 11.09 -13.02
C ASN A 79 1.08 10.17 -14.25
N SER A 80 0.13 9.23 -14.38
CA SER A 80 0.08 8.30 -15.50
C SER A 80 -0.68 8.89 -16.69
N SER A 81 0.00 9.01 -17.82
CA SER A 81 -0.59 9.40 -19.12
C SER A 81 -0.91 8.20 -20.02
N ASN A 82 -0.83 6.99 -19.52
CA ASN A 82 -1.08 5.77 -20.28
C ASN A 82 -2.53 5.74 -20.78
N ARG A 83 -2.72 5.36 -22.04
CA ARG A 83 -4.03 5.35 -22.72
C ARG A 83 -4.78 4.02 -22.59
N ILE A 84 -4.12 2.98 -22.09
CA ILE A 84 -4.71 1.66 -21.92
C ILE A 84 -4.71 1.34 -20.44
N VAL A 85 -5.85 0.92 -19.90
CA VAL A 85 -6.01 0.41 -18.54
C VAL A 85 -6.52 -1.02 -18.61
N LEU A 86 -5.70 -1.96 -18.15
CA LEU A 86 -6.13 -3.35 -17.99
C LEU A 86 -6.97 -3.48 -16.74
N VAL A 87 -8.10 -4.18 -16.84
CA VAL A 87 -9.05 -4.39 -15.74
C VAL A 87 -9.37 -5.87 -15.57
N ASN A 88 -9.76 -6.28 -14.37
CA ASN A 88 -10.13 -7.68 -14.07
C ASN A 88 -11.63 -7.94 -14.17
N GLU A 89 -12.42 -6.94 -14.50
CA GLU A 89 -13.87 -7.02 -14.72
C GLU A 89 -14.24 -6.22 -15.96
N THR A 90 -15.29 -6.61 -16.67
CA THR A 90 -15.80 -5.83 -17.79
C THR A 90 -16.47 -4.56 -17.26
N LEU A 91 -16.11 -3.42 -17.83
CA LEU A 91 -16.71 -2.12 -17.51
C LEU A 91 -17.56 -1.66 -18.68
N GLU A 92 -18.79 -1.23 -18.40
CA GLU A 92 -19.78 -0.82 -19.41
C GLU A 92 -19.69 0.68 -19.77
N PHE A 93 -18.81 1.43 -19.11
CA PHE A 93 -18.61 2.85 -19.39
C PHE A 93 -17.33 3.10 -20.20
N GLU A 94 -17.36 4.13 -21.02
CA GLU A 94 -16.20 4.61 -21.77
C GLU A 94 -15.61 5.85 -21.10
N HIS A 95 -14.30 6.03 -21.26
CA HIS A 95 -13.60 7.21 -20.75
C HIS A 95 -12.91 7.96 -21.91
N PRO A 96 -13.00 9.31 -21.99
CA PRO A 96 -12.50 10.08 -23.15
C PRO A 96 -10.97 10.02 -23.29
N SER A 97 -10.22 9.79 -22.22
CA SER A 97 -8.74 9.89 -22.21
C SER A 97 -8.03 8.54 -22.28
N TYR A 98 -8.70 7.42 -22.00
CA TYR A 98 -8.10 6.09 -22.00
C TYR A 98 -9.15 5.01 -22.26
N SER A 99 -8.72 3.85 -22.73
CA SER A 99 -9.57 2.69 -22.99
C SER A 99 -9.34 1.59 -21.97
N PHE A 100 -10.39 0.82 -21.70
CA PHE A 100 -10.32 -0.37 -20.86
C PHE A 100 -10.10 -1.62 -21.70
N GLU A 101 -9.28 -2.51 -21.19
CA GLU A 101 -9.11 -3.84 -21.75
C GLU A 101 -9.25 -4.90 -20.65
N TYR A 102 -10.05 -5.94 -20.94
CA TYR A 102 -10.24 -7.09 -20.08
C TYR A 102 -9.56 -8.32 -20.71
N PRO A 103 -8.26 -8.54 -20.44
CA PRO A 103 -7.51 -9.61 -21.09
C PRO A 103 -7.82 -10.98 -20.49
N GLN A 104 -8.07 -11.97 -21.36
CA GLN A 104 -8.37 -13.35 -20.96
C GLN A 104 -7.13 -14.28 -21.03
N ARG A 105 -6.10 -13.90 -21.81
CA ARG A 105 -4.90 -14.72 -22.06
C ARG A 105 -3.68 -13.87 -22.41
N GLY A 106 -2.52 -14.47 -22.41
CA GLY A 106 -1.25 -13.83 -22.78
C GLY A 106 -0.64 -12.94 -21.69
N GLU A 107 0.33 -12.13 -22.07
CA GLU A 107 1.12 -11.28 -21.14
C GLU A 107 0.24 -10.28 -20.36
N LYS A 108 -0.76 -9.68 -21.03
CA LYS A 108 -1.71 -8.78 -20.36
C LYS A 108 -2.49 -9.47 -19.24
N LYS A 109 -2.88 -10.73 -19.44
CA LYS A 109 -3.53 -11.54 -18.40
C LYS A 109 -2.58 -11.82 -17.23
N GLN A 110 -1.32 -12.10 -17.49
CA GLN A 110 -0.31 -12.30 -16.44
C GLN A 110 -0.12 -11.06 -15.57
N LEU A 111 -0.24 -9.86 -16.14
CA LEU A 111 -0.22 -8.60 -15.38
C LEU A 111 -1.45 -8.46 -14.48
N ILE A 112 -2.64 -8.81 -14.95
CA ILE A 112 -3.85 -8.88 -14.12
C ILE A 112 -3.64 -9.87 -12.97
N ASP A 113 -3.10 -11.06 -13.24
CA ASP A 113 -2.86 -12.09 -12.23
C ASP A 113 -1.83 -11.63 -11.19
N LEU A 114 -0.79 -10.91 -11.62
CA LEU A 114 0.18 -10.27 -10.72
C LEU A 114 -0.50 -9.22 -9.83
N SER A 115 -1.32 -8.36 -10.42
CA SER A 115 -2.07 -7.34 -9.69
C SER A 115 -3.03 -7.95 -8.67
N LEU A 116 -3.73 -9.03 -9.02
CA LEU A 116 -4.59 -9.79 -8.10
C LEU A 116 -3.79 -10.43 -6.95
N LYS A 117 -2.59 -10.96 -7.22
CA LYS A 117 -1.68 -11.43 -6.16
C LYS A 117 -1.29 -10.31 -5.20
N ASN A 118 -1.04 -9.10 -5.70
CA ASN A 118 -0.77 -7.93 -4.87
C ASN A 118 -1.97 -7.58 -3.98
N VAL A 119 -3.19 -7.63 -4.52
CA VAL A 119 -4.43 -7.46 -3.72
C VAL A 119 -4.52 -8.51 -2.62
N GLN A 120 -4.29 -9.79 -2.94
CA GLN A 120 -4.34 -10.87 -1.95
C GLN A 120 -3.29 -10.69 -0.84
N ALA A 121 -2.06 -10.37 -1.21
CA ALA A 121 -0.99 -10.08 -0.25
C ALA A 121 -1.35 -8.89 0.64
N TYR A 122 -1.94 -7.83 0.07
CA TYR A 122 -2.42 -6.68 0.84
C TYR A 122 -3.52 -7.07 1.83
N ILE A 123 -4.52 -7.86 1.41
CA ILE A 123 -5.59 -8.36 2.28
C ILE A 123 -5.01 -9.16 3.47
N LEU A 124 -4.07 -10.06 3.19
CA LEU A 124 -3.42 -10.86 4.24
C LEU A 124 -2.65 -9.99 5.24
N ASN A 125 -1.92 -8.98 4.74
CA ASN A 125 -1.20 -8.05 5.59
C ASN A 125 -2.14 -7.17 6.44
N GLN A 126 -3.28 -6.74 5.88
CA GLN A 126 -4.29 -6.00 6.65
C GLN A 126 -4.89 -6.87 7.76
N ARG A 127 -5.24 -8.12 7.46
CA ARG A 127 -5.75 -9.06 8.48
C ARG A 127 -4.72 -9.30 9.61
N LYS A 128 -3.45 -9.50 9.27
CA LYS A 128 -2.40 -9.62 10.27
C LYS A 128 -2.31 -8.38 11.16
N LYS A 129 -2.40 -7.18 10.58
CA LYS A 129 -2.43 -5.94 11.34
C LYS A 129 -3.67 -5.82 12.23
N GLU A 130 -4.84 -6.18 11.72
CA GLU A 130 -6.09 -6.16 12.47
C GLU A 130 -6.06 -7.17 13.64
N ILE A 131 -5.52 -8.37 13.45
CA ILE A 131 -5.31 -9.36 14.52
C ILE A 131 -4.34 -8.82 15.57
N LEU A 132 -3.21 -8.26 15.15
CA LEU A 132 -2.23 -7.66 16.06
C LEU A 132 -2.80 -6.44 16.80
N GLN A 133 -3.74 -5.71 16.21
CA GLN A 133 -4.43 -4.58 16.85
C GLN A 133 -5.57 -5.04 17.77
N THR A 134 -6.27 -6.13 17.45
CA THR A 134 -7.27 -6.75 18.35
C THR A 134 -6.59 -7.52 19.50
N GLU A 135 -5.35 -7.94 19.34
CA GLU A 135 -4.48 -8.36 20.42
C GLU A 135 -3.93 -7.15 21.23
N ASN A 136 -4.63 -6.06 21.27
CA ASN A 136 -4.40 -4.91 22.18
C ASN A 136 -4.61 -5.25 23.67
N SER A 137 -4.91 -6.51 24.00
CA SER A 137 -4.41 -7.15 25.22
C SER A 137 -2.88 -7.02 25.38
N ASN A 138 -2.13 -6.83 24.29
CA ASN A 138 -0.69 -6.60 24.33
C ASN A 138 -0.30 -5.26 24.95
N GLU A 139 -0.99 -4.15 24.69
CA GLU A 139 -0.67 -2.87 25.32
C GLU A 139 -0.85 -2.98 26.84
N LYS A 140 -1.99 -3.51 27.28
CA LYS A 140 -2.23 -3.74 28.69
C LYS A 140 -1.21 -4.72 29.29
N ARG A 141 -0.90 -5.81 28.58
CA ARG A 141 0.13 -6.78 28.99
C ARG A 141 1.51 -6.16 29.06
N VAL A 142 1.88 -5.31 28.08
CA VAL A 142 3.17 -4.57 28.10
C VAL A 142 3.20 -3.61 29.28
N LEU A 143 2.14 -2.84 29.51
CA LEU A 143 2.07 -1.93 30.68
C LEU A 143 2.11 -2.70 32.00
N GLU A 144 1.46 -3.87 32.10
CA GLU A 144 1.53 -4.75 33.27
C GLU A 144 2.94 -5.33 33.48
N THR A 145 3.64 -5.71 32.39
CA THR A 145 5.03 -6.17 32.45
C THR A 145 5.93 -5.05 32.92
N ILE A 146 5.83 -3.85 32.35
CA ILE A 146 6.60 -2.67 32.80
C ILE A 146 6.31 -2.37 34.27
N LYS A 147 5.03 -2.38 34.67
CA LYS A 147 4.65 -2.18 36.08
C LYS A 147 5.33 -3.19 36.98
N LYS A 148 5.38 -4.46 36.60
CA LYS A 148 6.01 -5.54 37.39
C LYS A 148 7.52 -5.38 37.44
N ASP A 149 8.17 -5.16 36.30
CA ASP A 149 9.63 -5.11 36.19
C ASP A 149 10.19 -3.89 36.93
N PHE A 150 9.52 -2.75 36.86
CA PHE A 150 9.90 -1.52 37.56
C PHE A 150 9.25 -1.37 38.94
N LYS A 151 8.49 -2.37 39.42
CA LYS A 151 7.80 -2.39 40.72
C LYS A 151 6.93 -1.13 40.95
N LEU A 152 6.24 -0.65 39.90
CA LEU A 152 5.41 0.54 39.97
C LEU A 152 4.11 0.27 40.74
N LYS A 153 3.60 1.27 41.47
CA LYS A 153 2.32 1.20 42.18
C LYS A 153 1.10 1.13 41.25
N SER A 154 1.17 1.82 40.11
CA SER A 154 0.09 1.89 39.09
C SER A 154 0.61 1.56 37.72
N LEU A 155 -0.31 1.35 36.74
CA LEU A 155 0.07 1.18 35.34
C LEU A 155 0.70 2.47 34.80
N PRO A 156 1.83 2.37 34.07
CA PRO A 156 2.51 3.53 33.49
C PRO A 156 1.80 3.98 32.19
N VAL A 157 0.66 4.63 32.33
CA VAL A 157 -0.13 5.17 31.20
C VAL A 157 0.45 6.44 30.55
N HIS A 158 1.48 6.99 31.22
CA HIS A 158 2.26 8.12 30.74
C HIS A 158 3.73 7.79 30.97
N MET A 159 4.52 7.78 29.90
CA MET A 159 5.96 7.51 29.95
C MET A 159 6.69 8.56 29.13
N GLU A 160 7.79 9.06 29.67
CA GLU A 160 8.67 9.98 29.00
C GLU A 160 10.05 9.35 28.88
N CYS A 161 10.63 9.41 27.71
CA CYS A 161 11.99 8.96 27.45
C CYS A 161 12.84 10.14 27.00
N PHE A 162 13.91 10.41 27.73
CA PHE A 162 14.86 11.47 27.41
C PHE A 162 16.14 10.85 26.87
N ASP A 163 16.57 11.31 25.72
CA ASP A 163 17.87 10.99 25.15
C ASP A 163 18.72 12.24 25.11
N ASN A 164 19.87 12.20 25.76
CA ASN A 164 20.81 13.31 25.81
C ASN A 164 22.05 12.94 25.00
N SER A 165 22.38 13.75 24.02
CA SER A 165 23.54 13.56 23.17
C SER A 165 24.41 14.81 23.15
N ASN A 166 25.72 14.62 23.00
CA ASN A 166 26.66 15.72 22.78
C ASN A 166 27.72 15.29 21.77
N PHE A 167 28.34 16.26 21.11
CA PHE A 167 29.47 16.02 20.23
C PHE A 167 30.76 16.33 21.00
N GLN A 168 31.48 15.28 21.46
CA GLN A 168 32.75 15.38 22.20
C GLN A 168 32.70 16.37 23.38
N GLY A 169 31.60 16.34 24.13
CA GLY A 169 31.39 17.23 25.29
C GLY A 169 30.90 18.66 24.92
N SER A 170 30.69 18.95 23.64
CA SER A 170 30.19 20.24 23.16
C SER A 170 28.82 20.10 22.52
N PHE A 171 28.05 21.19 22.46
CA PHE A 171 26.73 21.25 21.82
C PHE A 171 25.75 20.19 22.34
N PRO A 172 25.41 20.18 23.65
CA PRO A 172 24.47 19.24 24.20
C PRO A 172 23.08 19.45 23.57
N VAL A 173 22.48 18.34 23.12
CA VAL A 173 21.10 18.30 22.63
C VAL A 173 20.33 17.22 23.36
N SER A 174 19.06 17.45 23.59
CA SER A 174 18.17 16.51 24.25
C SER A 174 16.92 16.28 23.42
N ALA A 175 16.49 15.04 23.30
CA ALA A 175 15.20 14.67 22.75
C ALA A 175 14.30 14.11 23.84
N CYS A 176 13.03 14.41 23.80
CA CYS A 176 12.02 13.80 24.67
C CYS A 176 10.93 13.15 23.80
N VAL A 177 10.66 11.87 24.06
CA VAL A 177 9.57 11.12 23.45
C VAL A 177 8.55 10.82 24.54
N VAL A 178 7.28 11.16 24.29
CA VAL A 178 6.18 10.97 25.23
C VAL A 178 5.23 9.91 24.70
N PHE A 179 4.97 8.88 25.50
CA PHE A 179 3.94 7.87 25.26
C PHE A 179 2.78 8.11 26.21
N ARG A 180 1.56 8.22 25.66
CA ARG A 180 0.32 8.31 26.41
C ARG A 180 -0.66 7.26 25.89
N ASN A 181 -1.28 6.53 26.82
CA ASN A 181 -2.36 5.57 26.55
C ASN A 181 -3.68 6.12 27.06
#